data_c6d3a2e6a65321fe364a916325e998c2
#
_entry.id   c6d3a2e6a65321fe364a916325e998c2
#
_cell.length_a   1.000
_cell.length_b   1.000
_cell.length_c   1.000
_cell.angle_alpha   90.00
_cell.angle_beta   90.00
_cell.angle_gamma   90.00
#
_symmetry.space_group_name_H-M   'P 1'
#
loop_
_entity.id
_entity.type
_entity.pdbx_description
1 polymer ?
#
loop_
_entity_poly.entity_id
_entity_poly.type
_entity_poly.pdbx_seq_one_letter_code
_entity_poly.pdbx_strand_id
1 'polypeptide(L)'
;KGNKQRVVPFGLPAQRALETWLEQGRPVLARTATDAAKSRATNALFLGARGGRIDQRIARDIVHRAAREAGVPDISPHALRHSAATHMLDGGADLREVQEMLGHSSLKTTQRYTHVSIEQLKNRYGQAFPRA
;
A
#
# COMPACT_ATOMS: atom_id res chain seq x y z
N LYS A 1 -5.37 8.18 -10.27
CA LYS A 1 -5.95 9.10 -11.28
C LYS A 1 -4.91 10.17 -11.60
N GLY A 2 -4.71 10.51 -12.89
CA GLY A 2 -3.91 11.65 -13.30
C GLY A 2 -2.43 11.43 -13.52
N ASN A 3 -1.95 10.18 -13.67
CA ASN A 3 -0.55 9.86 -14.02
C ASN A 3 0.51 10.60 -13.17
N LYS A 4 0.25 10.74 -11.86
CA LYS A 4 1.16 11.44 -10.92
C LYS A 4 2.18 10.47 -10.35
N GLN A 5 3.45 10.85 -10.41
CA GLN A 5 4.51 10.17 -9.69
C GLN A 5 4.46 10.51 -8.20
N ARG A 6 4.88 9.56 -7.36
CA ARG A 6 4.98 9.70 -5.90
C ARG A 6 6.20 8.98 -5.40
N VAL A 7 6.83 9.55 -4.40
CA VAL A 7 7.85 8.87 -3.61
C VAL A 7 7.19 8.38 -2.34
N VAL A 8 7.26 7.08 -2.11
CA VAL A 8 6.66 6.45 -0.92
C VAL A 8 7.78 5.75 -0.17
N PRO A 9 8.10 6.18 1.07
CA PRO A 9 9.08 5.50 1.90
C PRO A 9 8.53 4.14 2.34
N PHE A 10 9.42 3.17 2.52
CA PHE A 10 9.09 1.86 3.10
C PHE A 10 10.27 1.37 3.95
N GLY A 11 9.95 0.61 5.00
CA GLY A 11 10.92 0.12 5.96
C GLY A 11 11.66 -1.14 5.49
N LEU A 12 12.69 -1.53 6.24
CA LEU A 12 13.52 -2.71 5.95
C LEU A 12 12.76 -4.02 5.72
N PRO A 13 11.68 -4.35 6.45
CA PRO A 13 10.91 -5.57 6.17
C PRO A 13 10.32 -5.58 4.76
N ALA A 14 9.75 -4.46 4.33
CA ALA A 14 9.19 -4.31 2.98
C ALA A 14 10.29 -4.33 1.91
N GLN A 15 11.45 -3.74 2.19
CA GLN A 15 12.61 -3.80 1.30
C GLN A 15 13.05 -5.25 1.06
N ARG A 16 13.25 -6.03 2.11
CA ARG A 16 13.65 -7.45 2.00
C ARG A 16 12.62 -8.27 1.21
N ALA A 17 11.33 -8.04 1.45
CA ALA A 17 10.27 -8.70 0.70
C ALA A 17 10.29 -8.32 -0.79
N LEU A 18 10.57 -7.06 -1.11
CA LEU A 18 10.70 -6.59 -2.49
C LEU A 18 11.93 -7.16 -3.18
N GLU A 19 13.08 -7.24 -2.49
CA GLU A 19 14.29 -7.87 -3.00
C GLU A 19 14.03 -9.35 -3.35
N THR A 20 13.46 -10.11 -2.42
CA THR A 20 13.07 -11.52 -2.67
C THR A 20 12.09 -11.62 -3.83
N TRP A 21 11.12 -10.74 -3.92
CA TRP A 21 10.18 -10.69 -5.02
C TRP A 21 10.88 -10.45 -6.37
N LEU A 22 11.80 -9.48 -6.42
CA LEU A 22 12.51 -9.12 -7.65
C LEU A 22 13.44 -10.24 -8.13
N GLU A 23 14.09 -10.93 -7.19
CA GLU A 23 15.05 -12.00 -7.50
C GLU A 23 14.37 -13.31 -7.85
N GLN A 24 13.31 -13.68 -7.14
CA GLN A 24 12.70 -15.01 -7.23
C GLN A 24 11.32 -15.02 -7.87
N GLY A 25 10.40 -14.18 -7.38
CA GLY A 25 9.01 -14.22 -7.79
C GLY A 25 8.74 -13.58 -9.14
N ARG A 26 9.23 -12.36 -9.32
CA ARG A 26 8.99 -11.59 -10.55
C ARG A 26 9.51 -12.26 -11.82
N PRO A 27 10.73 -12.85 -11.87
CA PRO A 27 11.23 -13.52 -13.06
C PRO A 27 10.38 -14.74 -13.45
N VAL A 28 9.88 -15.49 -12.49
CA VAL A 28 8.98 -16.62 -12.75
C VAL A 28 7.71 -16.17 -13.46
N LEU A 29 7.05 -15.14 -12.93
CA LEU A 29 5.82 -14.62 -13.56
C LEU A 29 6.11 -13.89 -14.89
N ALA A 30 7.25 -13.26 -15.05
CA ALA A 30 7.60 -12.60 -16.30
C ALA A 30 7.75 -13.61 -17.47
N ARG A 31 8.16 -14.86 -17.19
CA ARG A 31 8.25 -15.92 -18.20
C ARG A 31 6.89 -16.37 -18.71
N THR A 32 5.82 -16.22 -17.94
CA THR A 32 4.45 -16.59 -18.35
C THR A 32 3.81 -15.53 -19.25
N ALA A 33 4.46 -14.41 -19.45
CA ALA A 33 3.91 -13.30 -20.22
C ALA A 33 3.84 -13.63 -21.72
N THR A 34 2.70 -13.41 -22.33
CA THR A 34 2.57 -13.32 -23.78
C THR A 34 3.30 -12.07 -24.30
N ASP A 35 3.66 -12.05 -25.59
CA ASP A 35 4.40 -10.92 -26.16
C ASP A 35 3.66 -9.59 -26.02
N ALA A 36 2.34 -9.58 -26.14
CA ALA A 36 1.50 -8.42 -25.85
C ALA A 36 1.53 -8.00 -24.37
N ALA A 37 1.63 -8.96 -23.44
CA ALA A 37 1.75 -8.70 -22.01
C ALA A 37 3.17 -8.21 -21.64
N LYS A 38 4.20 -8.73 -22.29
CA LYS A 38 5.59 -8.30 -22.12
C LYS A 38 5.74 -6.81 -22.43
N SER A 39 5.17 -6.34 -23.53
CA SER A 39 5.22 -4.92 -23.93
C SER A 39 4.57 -3.97 -22.90
N ARG A 40 3.52 -4.44 -22.20
CA ARG A 40 2.81 -3.64 -21.17
C ARG A 40 3.39 -3.79 -19.78
N ALA A 41 4.14 -4.85 -19.52
CA ALA A 41 4.64 -5.19 -18.19
C ALA A 41 6.07 -4.72 -17.92
N THR A 42 6.80 -4.23 -18.92
CA THR A 42 8.24 -3.97 -18.86
C THR A 42 8.66 -3.14 -17.65
N ASN A 43 7.81 -2.21 -17.20
CA ASN A 43 8.10 -1.31 -16.08
C ASN A 43 7.19 -1.55 -14.86
N ALA A 44 6.40 -2.64 -14.83
CA ALA A 44 5.58 -2.94 -13.67
C ALA A 44 6.39 -3.67 -12.61
N LEU A 45 6.39 -3.14 -11.38
CA LEU A 45 7.02 -3.81 -10.24
C LEU A 45 6.28 -5.12 -9.93
N PHE A 46 4.96 -5.08 -9.80
CA PHE A 46 4.14 -6.25 -9.49
C PHE A 46 3.45 -6.79 -10.74
N LEU A 47 3.58 -8.10 -10.93
CA LEU A 47 3.00 -8.84 -12.04
C LEU A 47 1.85 -9.73 -11.54
N GLY A 48 0.85 -9.93 -12.38
CA GLY A 48 -0.17 -10.95 -12.19
C GLY A 48 0.27 -12.31 -12.75
N ALA A 49 -0.53 -13.35 -12.52
CA ALA A 49 -0.22 -14.73 -12.91
C ALA A 49 0.04 -14.92 -14.41
N ARG A 50 -0.46 -14.05 -15.26
CA ARG A 50 -0.23 -14.04 -16.72
C ARG A 50 0.95 -13.15 -17.15
N GLY A 51 1.82 -12.77 -16.23
CA GLY A 51 3.03 -11.99 -16.50
C GLY A 51 2.82 -10.52 -16.88
N GLY A 52 1.58 -10.05 -16.99
CA GLY A 52 1.26 -8.63 -17.17
C GLY A 52 1.21 -7.87 -15.85
N ARG A 53 1.04 -6.54 -15.90
CA ARG A 53 0.82 -5.72 -14.69
C ARG A 53 -0.32 -6.30 -13.84
N ILE A 54 -0.12 -6.40 -12.54
CA ILE A 54 -1.17 -6.88 -11.62
C ILE A 54 -2.44 -6.01 -11.73
N ASP A 55 -3.60 -6.65 -11.75
CA ASP A 55 -4.90 -5.97 -11.72
C ASP A 55 -5.19 -5.43 -10.32
N GLN A 56 -5.88 -4.29 -10.25
CA GLN A 56 -6.28 -3.65 -9.00
C GLN A 56 -7.14 -4.57 -8.10
N ARG A 57 -8.01 -5.39 -8.70
CA ARG A 57 -8.85 -6.32 -7.94
C ARG A 57 -7.99 -7.39 -7.28
N ILE A 58 -7.07 -7.97 -8.04
CA ILE A 58 -6.13 -8.97 -7.51
C ILE A 58 -5.28 -8.39 -6.37
N ALA A 59 -4.78 -7.16 -6.53
CA ALA A 59 -4.04 -6.49 -5.47
C ALA A 59 -4.88 -6.29 -4.20
N ARG A 60 -6.17 -5.93 -4.35
CA ARG A 60 -7.11 -5.84 -3.24
C ARG A 60 -7.35 -7.19 -2.58
N ASP A 61 -7.58 -8.24 -3.36
CA ASP A 61 -7.82 -9.60 -2.86
C ASP A 61 -6.62 -10.13 -2.07
N ILE A 62 -5.40 -9.78 -2.48
CA ILE A 62 -4.17 -10.11 -1.74
C ILE A 62 -4.18 -9.45 -0.36
N VAL A 63 -4.55 -8.18 -0.27
CA VAL A 63 -4.62 -7.46 1.02
C VAL A 63 -5.67 -8.09 1.94
N HIS A 64 -6.87 -8.37 1.43
CA HIS A 64 -7.92 -9.03 2.20
C HIS A 64 -7.50 -10.43 2.66
N ARG A 65 -6.80 -11.18 1.82
CA ARG A 65 -6.27 -12.50 2.18
C ARG A 65 -5.23 -12.39 3.28
N ALA A 66 -4.27 -11.49 3.16
CA ALA A 66 -3.24 -11.25 4.16
C ALA A 66 -3.84 -10.87 5.53
N ALA A 67 -4.89 -10.04 5.54
CA ALA A 67 -5.61 -9.69 6.76
C ALA A 67 -6.23 -10.93 7.44
N ARG A 68 -6.89 -11.79 6.64
CA ARG A 68 -7.46 -13.05 7.15
C ARG A 68 -6.41 -14.00 7.69
N GLU A 69 -5.30 -14.17 6.99
CA GLU A 69 -4.18 -15.03 7.41
C GLU A 69 -3.52 -14.51 8.69
N ALA A 70 -3.46 -13.19 8.87
CA ALA A 70 -2.97 -12.56 10.10
C ALA A 70 -3.98 -12.59 11.27
N GLY A 71 -5.20 -13.08 11.05
CA GLY A 71 -6.25 -13.10 12.09
C GLY A 71 -6.74 -11.72 12.52
N VAL A 72 -6.54 -10.69 11.69
CA VAL A 72 -7.01 -9.33 11.96
C VAL A 72 -8.34 -9.06 11.23
N PRO A 73 -9.11 -8.04 11.66
CA PRO A 73 -10.31 -7.63 10.94
C PRO A 73 -10.03 -7.35 9.46
N ASP A 74 -11.02 -7.58 8.60
CA ASP A 74 -10.86 -7.37 7.16
C ASP A 74 -10.48 -5.92 6.85
N ILE A 75 -9.31 -5.74 6.23
CA ILE A 75 -8.71 -4.43 5.97
C ILE A 75 -8.61 -4.21 4.46
N SER A 76 -9.19 -3.10 4.01
CA SER A 76 -9.03 -2.68 2.61
C SER A 76 -7.69 -1.96 2.37
N PRO A 77 -7.16 -1.93 1.13
CA PRO A 77 -6.00 -1.12 0.79
C PRO A 77 -6.16 0.36 1.16
N HIS A 78 -7.39 0.88 1.13
CA HIS A 78 -7.68 2.24 1.55
C HIS A 78 -7.51 2.44 3.06
N ALA A 79 -7.93 1.46 3.85
CA ALA A 79 -7.74 1.49 5.30
C ALA A 79 -6.25 1.40 5.67
N LEU A 80 -5.45 0.54 5.02
CA LEU A 80 -4.01 0.49 5.21
C LEU A 80 -3.33 1.83 4.90
N ARG A 81 -3.74 2.47 3.81
CA ARG A 81 -3.25 3.80 3.44
C ARG A 81 -3.60 4.85 4.51
N HIS A 82 -4.80 4.76 5.07
CA HIS A 82 -5.25 5.63 6.15
C HIS A 82 -4.41 5.42 7.42
N SER A 83 -4.18 4.17 7.80
CA SER A 83 -3.33 3.81 8.93
C SER A 83 -1.90 4.32 8.75
N ALA A 84 -1.31 4.15 7.58
CA ALA A 84 0.03 4.66 7.29
C ALA A 84 0.12 6.18 7.46
N ALA A 85 -0.87 6.93 6.97
CA ALA A 85 -0.93 8.38 7.15
C ALA A 85 -1.01 8.78 8.63
N THR A 86 -1.84 8.08 9.41
CA THR A 86 -1.99 8.31 10.84
C THR A 86 -0.68 8.04 11.60
N HIS A 87 -0.04 6.91 11.32
CA HIS A 87 1.25 6.58 11.94
C HIS A 87 2.36 7.59 11.62
N MET A 88 2.38 8.12 10.41
CA MET A 88 3.33 9.18 10.05
C MET A 88 3.08 10.45 10.86
N LEU A 89 1.83 10.88 10.99
CA LEU A 89 1.46 12.06 11.80
C LEU A 89 1.78 11.84 13.29
N ASP A 90 1.48 10.66 13.82
CA ASP A 90 1.81 10.29 15.21
C ASP A 90 3.33 10.24 15.45
N GLY A 91 4.10 9.88 14.42
CA GLY A 91 5.56 9.92 14.40
C GLY A 91 6.17 11.32 14.22
N GLY A 92 5.34 12.37 14.12
CA GLY A 92 5.78 13.75 13.98
C GLY A 92 6.03 14.22 12.54
N ALA A 93 5.61 13.44 11.53
CA ALA A 93 5.68 13.90 10.15
C ALA A 93 4.77 15.12 9.92
N ASP A 94 5.22 16.05 9.08
CA ASP A 94 4.43 17.19 8.66
C ASP A 94 3.22 16.73 7.81
N LEU A 95 2.11 17.43 7.99
CA LEU A 95 0.90 17.22 7.21
C LEU A 95 1.15 17.32 5.70
N ARG A 96 2.07 18.17 5.29
CA ARG A 96 2.47 18.33 3.89
C ARG A 96 3.22 17.09 3.37
N GLU A 97 4.12 16.51 4.15
CA GLU A 97 4.83 15.28 3.81
C GLU A 97 3.84 14.12 3.62
N VAL A 98 2.88 14.00 4.54
CA VAL A 98 1.81 12.99 4.43
C VAL A 98 0.95 13.24 3.20
N GLN A 99 0.64 14.49 2.88
CA GLN A 99 -0.11 14.87 1.68
C GLN A 99 0.64 14.47 0.39
N GLU A 100 1.93 14.73 0.33
CA GLU A 100 2.77 14.38 -0.83
C GLU A 100 2.85 12.87 -1.01
N MET A 101 3.08 12.11 0.06
CA MET A 101 3.08 10.65 0.04
C MET A 101 1.74 10.09 -0.44
N LEU A 102 0.64 10.64 0.06
CA LEU A 102 -0.70 10.22 -0.34
C LEU A 102 -1.06 10.73 -1.75
N GLY A 103 -0.38 11.75 -2.26
CA GLY A 103 -0.68 12.36 -3.56
C GLY A 103 -2.06 13.01 -3.61
N HIS A 104 -2.49 13.60 -2.52
CA HIS A 104 -3.71 14.40 -2.47
C HIS A 104 -3.47 15.73 -3.17
N SER A 105 -4.33 16.10 -4.10
CA SER A 105 -4.28 17.38 -4.81
C SER A 105 -4.85 18.55 -3.98
N SER A 106 -5.42 18.27 -2.80
CA SER A 106 -6.08 19.24 -1.94
C SER A 106 -5.78 18.95 -0.46
N LEU A 107 -5.34 19.96 0.26
CA LEU A 107 -5.18 19.98 1.72
C LEU A 107 -6.46 19.54 2.45
N LYS A 108 -7.65 19.86 1.88
CA LYS A 108 -8.94 19.52 2.47
C LYS A 108 -9.14 18.01 2.70
N THR A 109 -8.53 17.17 1.86
CA THR A 109 -8.61 15.71 2.02
C THR A 109 -7.66 15.21 3.11
N THR A 110 -6.54 15.88 3.31
CA THR A 110 -5.55 15.54 4.35
C THR A 110 -5.96 16.11 5.71
N GLN A 111 -6.62 17.26 5.75
CA GLN A 111 -7.19 17.85 6.97
C GLN A 111 -8.25 16.97 7.66
N ARG A 112 -8.86 16.01 6.96
CA ARG A 112 -9.71 14.99 7.59
C ARG A 112 -8.96 14.15 8.64
N TYR A 113 -7.65 14.01 8.50
CA TYR A 113 -6.81 13.27 9.45
C TYR A 113 -6.52 14.05 10.73
N THR A 114 -6.56 15.40 10.67
CA THR A 114 -6.33 16.27 11.83
C THR A 114 -7.60 16.48 12.68
N HIS A 115 -8.80 16.30 12.12
CA HIS A 115 -10.07 16.46 12.83
C HIS A 115 -10.67 15.16 13.38
N VAL A 116 -10.25 14.01 12.88
CA VAL A 116 -10.49 12.75 13.56
C VAL A 116 -9.49 12.71 14.70
N SER A 117 -9.93 13.01 15.91
CA SER A 117 -9.02 13.12 17.05
C SER A 117 -8.14 11.88 17.09
N ILE A 118 -6.84 12.09 17.26
CA ILE A 118 -5.81 11.05 17.44
C ILE A 118 -6.30 10.00 18.46
N GLU A 119 -7.07 10.42 19.47
CA GLU A 119 -7.73 9.54 20.43
C GLU A 119 -8.77 8.58 19.85
N GLN A 120 -9.60 9.03 18.92
CA GLN A 120 -10.59 8.14 18.27
C GLN A 120 -9.92 7.11 17.34
N LEU A 121 -8.83 7.49 16.69
CA LEU A 121 -8.02 6.57 15.90
C LEU A 121 -7.23 5.62 16.79
N LYS A 122 -6.64 6.08 17.90
CA LYS A 122 -6.01 5.22 18.91
C LYS A 122 -6.98 4.23 19.51
N ASN A 123 -8.20 4.64 19.84
CA ASN A 123 -9.23 3.75 20.40
C ASN A 123 -9.68 2.69 19.38
N ARG A 124 -9.87 3.06 18.11
CA ARG A 124 -10.21 2.08 17.05
C ARG A 124 -9.02 1.18 16.71
N TYR A 125 -7.81 1.71 16.73
CA TYR A 125 -6.59 0.93 16.48
C TYR A 125 -6.28 -0.01 17.65
N GLY A 126 -6.40 0.46 18.90
CA GLY A 126 -6.22 -0.39 20.09
C GLY A 126 -7.24 -1.51 20.20
N GLN A 127 -8.45 -1.34 19.65
CA GLN A 127 -9.44 -2.41 19.53
C GLN A 127 -9.13 -3.40 18.40
N ALA A 128 -8.52 -2.94 17.31
CA ALA A 128 -8.14 -3.76 16.17
C ALA A 128 -6.79 -4.47 16.34
N PHE A 129 -5.90 -3.90 17.15
CA PHE A 129 -4.53 -4.41 17.38
C PHE A 129 -4.18 -4.37 18.88
N PRO A 130 -4.71 -5.31 19.70
CA PRO A 130 -4.48 -5.31 21.14
C PRO A 130 -3.04 -5.62 21.58
N ARG A 131 -2.09 -5.75 20.65
CA ARG A 131 -0.67 -6.01 20.89
C ARG A 131 0.23 -5.32 19.87
N ALA A 132 0.17 -4.01 19.80
CA ALA A 132 1.21 -3.22 19.16
C ALA A 132 1.97 -2.45 20.23
#